data_9075f04ddf13906d670d5937d1e904ed
#
_entry.id   9075f04ddf13906d670d5937d1e904ed
#
_cell.length_a   1.000
_cell.length_b   1.000
_cell.length_c   1.000
_cell.angle_alpha   90.00
_cell.angle_beta   90.00
_cell.angle_gamma   90.00
#
_symmetry.space_group_name_H-M   'P 1'
#
loop_
_entity.id
_entity.type
_entity.pdbx_description
1 polymer ?
#
loop_
_entity_poly.entity_id
_entity_poly.type
_entity_poly.pdbx_seq_one_letter_code
_entity_poly.pdbx_strand_id
1 'polypeptide(L)'
;MTQGFKELSSVCQAIASGRQSVLLRKAGLRESTAESVFQAKSFYLLPTLYHEKGSKSVTPDFSISLRVEIIRAGDLLDWSKIEKLLPLTAYHPTTIREHFDSRNEHLLHFAHIRAFALSPIWQLPHTPALSGCRSWFDLPSPPAQITEAAVPETS
;
A
#
# COMPACT_ATOMS: atom_id res chain seq x y z
N MET A 1 14.55 1.28 11.63
CA MET A 1 13.54 0.29 11.99
C MET A 1 12.77 -0.11 10.75
N THR A 2 12.46 -1.38 10.63
CA THR A 2 11.73 -1.92 9.48
C THR A 2 10.27 -1.43 9.49
N GLN A 3 9.80 -0.92 8.36
CA GLN A 3 8.46 -0.36 8.24
C GLN A 3 7.57 -1.22 7.36
N GLY A 4 6.31 -1.36 7.76
CA GLY A 4 5.27 -2.00 6.98
C GLY A 4 4.14 -1.03 6.69
N PHE A 5 3.52 -1.21 5.53
CA PHE A 5 2.42 -0.37 5.05
C PHE A 5 1.27 -1.28 4.62
N LYS A 6 0.11 -1.08 5.22
CA LYS A 6 -1.07 -1.88 4.86
C LYS A 6 -1.63 -1.44 3.53
N GLU A 7 -1.84 -2.41 2.64
CA GLU A 7 -2.46 -2.18 1.35
C GLU A 7 -3.38 -3.35 1.00
N LEU A 8 -4.38 -3.11 0.18
CA LEU A 8 -5.32 -4.15 -0.22
C LEU A 8 -4.60 -5.30 -0.90
N SER A 9 -5.03 -6.52 -0.60
CA SER A 9 -4.44 -7.73 -1.19
C SER A 9 -4.48 -7.69 -2.72
N SER A 10 -5.57 -7.19 -3.30
CA SER A 10 -5.72 -7.04 -4.75
C SER A 10 -4.67 -6.08 -5.34
N VAL A 11 -4.36 -5.00 -4.63
CA VAL A 11 -3.33 -4.05 -5.04
C VAL A 11 -1.95 -4.70 -4.95
N CYS A 12 -1.67 -5.43 -3.87
CA CYS A 12 -0.42 -6.15 -3.72
C CYS A 12 -0.21 -7.15 -4.87
N GLN A 13 -1.27 -7.86 -5.27
CA GLN A 13 -1.20 -8.80 -6.39
C GLN A 13 -0.91 -8.08 -7.72
N ALA A 14 -1.53 -6.93 -7.95
CA ALA A 14 -1.29 -6.15 -9.16
C ALA A 14 0.15 -5.64 -9.21
N ILE A 15 0.71 -5.22 -8.07
CA ILE A 15 2.10 -4.80 -7.98
C ILE A 15 3.03 -5.98 -8.24
N ALA A 16 2.74 -7.14 -7.63
CA ALA A 16 3.57 -8.35 -7.80
C ALA A 16 3.61 -8.83 -9.25
N SER A 17 2.54 -8.61 -10.00
CA SER A 17 2.48 -9.00 -11.42
C SER A 17 3.06 -7.95 -12.37
N GLY A 18 3.52 -6.81 -11.84
CA GLY A 18 4.08 -5.73 -12.67
C GLY A 18 3.04 -4.83 -13.31
N ARG A 19 1.75 -5.05 -13.06
CA ARG A 19 0.68 -4.25 -13.68
C ARG A 19 0.44 -2.92 -13.00
N GLN A 20 0.85 -2.78 -11.74
CA GLN A 20 0.64 -1.55 -10.97
C GLN A 20 1.96 -1.10 -10.36
N SER A 21 2.26 0.19 -10.46
CA SER A 21 3.47 0.80 -9.86
C SER A 21 3.16 2.10 -9.13
N VAL A 22 1.91 2.36 -8.81
CA VAL A 22 1.47 3.58 -8.13
C VAL A 22 0.61 3.20 -6.94
N LEU A 23 0.92 3.81 -5.78
CA LEU A 23 0.06 3.76 -4.60
C LEU A 23 -0.69 5.08 -4.48
N LEU A 24 -1.99 5.00 -4.16
CA LEU A 24 -2.83 6.18 -3.91
C LEU A 24 -3.31 6.14 -2.46
N ARG A 25 -3.29 7.29 -1.80
CA ARG A 25 -3.70 7.39 -0.40
C ARG A 25 -4.24 8.79 -0.09
N LYS A 26 -5.29 8.86 0.72
CA LYS A 26 -5.76 10.11 1.28
C LYS A 26 -5.06 10.35 2.61
N ALA A 27 -4.55 11.57 2.81
CA ALA A 27 -3.94 11.93 4.08
C ALA A 27 -4.95 11.81 5.22
N GLY A 28 -4.50 11.34 6.37
CA GLY A 28 -5.29 11.35 7.59
C GLY A 28 -5.38 12.77 8.17
N LEU A 29 -6.11 12.90 9.28
CA LEU A 29 -6.35 14.21 9.90
C LEU A 29 -5.07 14.91 10.37
N ARG A 30 -4.02 14.12 10.67
CA ARG A 30 -2.73 14.64 11.16
C ARG A 30 -1.67 14.73 10.09
N GLU A 31 -2.01 14.31 8.87
CA GLU A 31 -1.10 14.31 7.75
C GLU A 31 -1.58 15.34 6.74
N SER A 32 -0.69 16.11 6.16
CA SER A 32 -1.08 17.16 5.21
C SER A 32 -0.30 17.14 3.91
N THR A 33 0.77 16.35 3.82
CA THR A 33 1.65 16.31 2.66
C THR A 33 1.88 14.88 2.23
N ALA A 34 2.36 14.69 0.98
CA ALA A 34 2.75 13.36 0.49
C ALA A 34 3.84 12.75 1.38
N GLU A 35 4.75 13.56 1.91
CA GLU A 35 5.82 13.09 2.78
C GLU A 35 5.29 12.59 4.12
N SER A 36 4.23 13.19 4.67
CA SER A 36 3.64 12.71 5.91
C SER A 36 2.77 11.48 5.70
N VAL A 37 2.23 11.26 4.48
CA VAL A 37 1.49 10.07 4.13
C VAL A 37 2.43 8.90 3.87
N PHE A 38 3.52 9.13 3.13
CA PHE A 38 4.51 8.11 2.80
C PHE A 38 5.77 8.35 3.64
N GLN A 39 5.75 7.78 4.86
CA GLN A 39 6.70 8.12 5.92
C GLN A 39 8.07 7.46 5.76
N ALA A 40 8.21 6.49 4.87
CA ALA A 40 9.46 5.78 4.63
C ALA A 40 9.69 5.63 3.14
N LYS A 41 10.95 5.67 2.72
CA LYS A 41 11.31 5.49 1.31
C LYS A 41 11.34 4.03 0.89
N SER A 42 11.48 3.10 1.83
CA SER A 42 11.50 1.66 1.59
C SER A 42 10.69 0.99 2.69
N PHE A 43 9.81 0.09 2.29
CA PHE A 43 8.92 -0.57 3.25
C PHE A 43 8.34 -1.84 2.65
N TYR A 44 7.81 -2.69 3.53
CA TYR A 44 7.13 -3.93 3.16
C TYR A 44 5.63 -3.69 3.06
N LEU A 45 4.97 -4.36 2.13
CA LEU A 45 3.51 -4.27 1.98
C LEU A 45 2.84 -5.37 2.79
N LEU A 46 1.94 -4.94 3.69
CA LEU A 46 1.12 -5.84 4.49
C LEU A 46 -0.23 -5.99 3.77
N PRO A 47 -0.49 -7.15 3.12
CA PRO A 47 -1.74 -7.31 2.39
C PRO A 47 -2.93 -7.41 3.33
N THR A 48 -4.00 -6.68 3.03
CA THR A 48 -5.22 -6.73 3.80
C THR A 48 -6.39 -7.11 2.90
N LEU A 49 -7.33 -7.84 3.48
CA LEU A 49 -8.60 -8.12 2.82
C LEU A 49 -9.57 -6.99 3.11
N TYR A 50 -10.53 -6.82 2.20
CA TYR A 50 -11.60 -5.86 2.41
C TYR A 50 -12.39 -6.28 3.65
N HIS A 51 -12.60 -5.35 4.59
CA HIS A 51 -13.37 -5.64 5.79
C HIS A 51 -14.85 -5.75 5.45
N GLU A 52 -15.38 -6.94 5.48
CA GLU A 52 -16.83 -7.12 5.52
C GLU A 52 -17.28 -6.76 6.93
N LYS A 53 -18.23 -5.85 7.04
CA LYS A 53 -18.84 -5.48 8.31
C LYS A 53 -19.47 -6.74 8.94
N GLY A 54 -19.06 -7.05 10.15
CA GLY A 54 -19.61 -8.18 10.89
C GLY A 54 -18.83 -9.47 10.78
N SER A 55 -17.73 -9.51 10.06
CA SER A 55 -16.88 -10.69 10.05
C SER A 55 -16.13 -10.79 11.39
N LYS A 56 -16.42 -11.87 12.13
CA LYS A 56 -15.72 -12.20 13.37
C LYS A 56 -14.59 -13.20 13.14
N SER A 57 -14.17 -13.38 11.88
CA SER A 57 -13.10 -14.31 11.56
C SER A 57 -11.79 -13.87 12.19
N VAL A 58 -11.01 -14.85 12.62
CA VAL A 58 -9.64 -14.62 13.09
C VAL A 58 -8.87 -13.98 11.95
N THR A 59 -8.22 -12.86 12.23
CA THR A 59 -7.37 -12.20 11.23
C THR A 59 -6.18 -13.10 10.93
N PRO A 60 -5.98 -13.51 9.66
CA PRO A 60 -4.87 -14.40 9.32
C PRO A 60 -3.53 -13.68 9.46
N ASP A 61 -2.46 -14.44 9.56
CA ASP A 61 -1.11 -13.91 9.52
C ASP A 61 -0.87 -13.20 8.20
N PHE A 62 0.06 -12.25 8.21
CA PHE A 62 0.43 -11.55 6.99
C PHE A 62 1.42 -12.39 6.18
N SER A 63 1.11 -12.56 4.89
CA SER A 63 2.03 -13.17 3.91
C SER A 63 2.66 -12.05 3.13
N ILE A 64 3.85 -11.63 3.55
CA ILE A 64 4.53 -10.49 2.94
C ILE A 64 5.38 -10.98 1.77
N SER A 65 4.99 -10.58 0.57
CA SER A 65 5.66 -11.00 -0.66
C SER A 65 6.41 -9.87 -1.36
N LEU A 66 6.28 -8.63 -0.86
CA LEU A 66 6.84 -7.47 -1.56
C LEU A 66 7.49 -6.50 -0.60
N ARG A 67 8.66 -6.00 -1.00
CA ARG A 67 9.24 -4.76 -0.48
C ARG A 67 9.17 -3.73 -1.61
N VAL A 68 8.87 -2.50 -1.27
CA VAL A 68 8.79 -1.44 -2.27
C VAL A 68 9.70 -0.28 -1.89
N GLU A 69 10.16 0.45 -2.91
CA GLU A 69 10.92 1.68 -2.75
C GLU A 69 10.21 2.79 -3.48
N ILE A 70 10.11 3.95 -2.86
CA ILE A 70 9.47 5.11 -3.48
C ILE A 70 10.48 5.79 -4.40
N ILE A 71 10.11 5.91 -5.68
CA ILE A 71 10.86 6.66 -6.68
C ILE A 71 10.48 8.13 -6.59
N ARG A 72 9.18 8.41 -6.48
CA ARG A 72 8.64 9.76 -6.42
C ARG A 72 7.29 9.75 -5.72
N ALA A 73 7.00 10.79 -4.96
CA ALA A 73 5.71 10.97 -4.31
C ALA A 73 5.24 12.41 -4.53
N GLY A 74 3.94 12.62 -4.49
CA GLY A 74 3.37 13.93 -4.70
C GLY A 74 1.88 13.96 -4.49
N ASP A 75 1.29 15.09 -4.87
CA ASP A 75 -0.13 15.37 -4.68
C ASP A 75 -0.86 15.34 -6.01
N LEU A 76 -2.09 14.85 -6.00
CA LEU A 76 -2.99 14.84 -7.14
C LEU A 76 -4.22 15.67 -6.80
N LEU A 77 -4.35 16.82 -7.46
CA LEU A 77 -5.43 17.78 -7.22
C LEU A 77 -6.48 17.74 -8.34
N ASP A 78 -6.19 17.03 -9.42
CA ASP A 78 -7.03 16.98 -10.61
C ASP A 78 -7.59 15.58 -10.78
N TRP A 79 -8.91 15.45 -10.65
CA TRP A 79 -9.55 14.15 -10.80
C TRP A 79 -9.30 13.52 -12.17
N SER A 80 -9.20 14.33 -13.23
CA SER A 80 -8.98 13.79 -14.57
C SER A 80 -7.67 13.00 -14.67
N LYS A 81 -6.64 13.42 -13.93
CA LYS A 81 -5.36 12.70 -13.86
C LYS A 81 -5.48 11.40 -13.10
N ILE A 82 -6.23 11.44 -12.00
CA ILE A 82 -6.49 10.23 -11.20
C ILE A 82 -7.28 9.22 -12.03
N GLU A 83 -8.30 9.68 -12.72
CA GLU A 83 -9.15 8.83 -13.55
C GLU A 83 -8.36 8.10 -14.63
N LYS A 84 -7.35 8.74 -15.19
CA LYS A 84 -6.46 8.11 -16.19
C LYS A 84 -5.55 7.05 -15.57
N LEU A 85 -5.19 7.20 -14.29
CA LEU A 85 -4.35 6.22 -13.60
C LEU A 85 -5.13 4.98 -13.16
N LEU A 86 -6.41 5.14 -12.84
CA LEU A 86 -7.19 4.06 -12.23
C LEU A 86 -7.20 2.74 -13.03
N PRO A 87 -7.31 2.75 -14.37
CA PRO A 87 -7.24 1.50 -15.13
C PRO A 87 -5.92 0.75 -14.98
N LEU A 88 -4.87 1.43 -14.56
CA LEU A 88 -3.54 0.84 -14.32
C LEU A 88 -3.38 0.36 -12.89
N THR A 89 -4.44 0.38 -12.10
CA THR A 89 -4.44 -0.01 -10.69
C THR A 89 -5.55 -0.99 -10.41
N ALA A 90 -5.46 -1.67 -9.27
CA ALA A 90 -6.51 -2.56 -8.77
C ALA A 90 -7.45 -1.84 -7.80
N TYR A 91 -7.33 -0.52 -7.66
CA TYR A 91 -8.25 0.26 -6.82
C TYR A 91 -9.63 0.34 -7.46
N HIS A 92 -10.65 0.30 -6.61
CA HIS A 92 -12.03 0.50 -7.04
C HIS A 92 -12.28 1.97 -7.30
N PRO A 93 -12.69 2.38 -8.54
CA PRO A 93 -12.84 3.81 -8.87
C PRO A 93 -13.77 4.59 -7.94
N THR A 94 -14.89 3.99 -7.55
CA THR A 94 -15.85 4.65 -6.65
C THR A 94 -15.22 4.96 -5.29
N THR A 95 -14.47 4.00 -4.73
CA THR A 95 -13.79 4.17 -3.44
C THR A 95 -12.75 5.29 -3.52
N ILE A 96 -11.98 5.31 -4.61
CA ILE A 96 -10.96 6.35 -4.80
C ILE A 96 -11.62 7.73 -4.95
N ARG A 97 -12.76 7.81 -5.66
CA ARG A 97 -13.49 9.07 -5.80
C ARG A 97 -14.00 9.58 -4.44
N GLU A 98 -14.51 8.67 -3.60
CA GLU A 98 -14.96 9.02 -2.26
C GLU A 98 -13.81 9.55 -1.41
N HIS A 99 -12.63 8.91 -1.50
CA HIS A 99 -11.44 9.38 -0.80
C HIS A 99 -11.00 10.75 -1.30
N PHE A 100 -11.01 10.95 -2.62
CA PHE A 100 -10.63 12.23 -3.23
C PHE A 100 -11.51 13.36 -2.71
N ASP A 101 -12.82 13.14 -2.64
CA ASP A 101 -13.79 14.15 -2.22
C ASP A 101 -13.93 14.29 -0.70
N SER A 102 -13.34 13.36 0.08
CA SER A 102 -13.53 13.35 1.52
C SER A 102 -13.02 14.64 2.17
N ARG A 103 -13.67 15.05 3.24
CA ARG A 103 -13.38 16.29 3.95
C ARG A 103 -13.40 17.53 3.06
N ASN A 104 -14.02 17.41 1.87
CA ASN A 104 -14.13 18.50 0.91
C ASN A 104 -12.77 19.07 0.45
N GLU A 105 -11.75 18.22 0.45
CA GLU A 105 -10.38 18.66 0.11
C GLU A 105 -9.99 18.44 -1.34
N HIS A 106 -10.64 17.53 -2.06
CA HIS A 106 -10.37 17.17 -3.46
C HIS A 106 -8.89 16.94 -3.74
N LEU A 107 -8.32 15.99 -2.99
CA LEU A 107 -6.88 15.76 -2.98
C LEU A 107 -6.60 14.29 -2.66
N LEU A 108 -5.67 13.70 -3.41
CA LEU A 108 -5.05 12.42 -3.06
C LEU A 108 -3.54 12.58 -3.14
N HIS A 109 -2.84 11.69 -2.45
CA HIS A 109 -1.39 11.59 -2.51
C HIS A 109 -1.02 10.32 -3.27
N PHE A 110 0.05 10.38 -4.04
CA PHE A 110 0.54 9.22 -4.79
C PHE A 110 2.00 8.93 -4.46
N ALA A 111 2.38 7.67 -4.61
CA ALA A 111 3.77 7.25 -4.62
C ALA A 111 4.00 6.36 -5.84
N HIS A 112 4.93 6.76 -6.70
CA HIS A 112 5.45 5.90 -7.76
C HIS A 112 6.52 5.02 -7.14
N ILE A 113 6.38 3.71 -7.27
CA ILE A 113 7.21 2.74 -6.56
C ILE A 113 7.91 1.79 -7.50
N ARG A 114 9.03 1.25 -7.01
CA ARG A 114 9.69 0.07 -7.55
C ARG A 114 9.49 -1.07 -6.57
N ALA A 115 9.11 -2.25 -7.06
CA ALA A 115 8.79 -3.38 -6.21
C ALA A 115 9.82 -4.49 -6.34
N PHE A 116 10.01 -5.22 -5.24
CA PHE A 116 10.91 -6.36 -5.14
C PHE A 116 10.13 -7.53 -4.56
N ALA A 117 10.15 -8.66 -5.26
CA ALA A 117 9.49 -9.88 -4.80
C ALA A 117 10.40 -10.61 -3.80
N LEU A 118 9.82 -11.05 -2.71
CA LEU A 118 10.53 -11.76 -1.65
C LEU A 118 10.44 -13.27 -1.85
N SER A 119 11.54 -13.97 -1.63
CA SER A 119 11.60 -15.43 -1.66
C SER A 119 12.47 -15.94 -0.53
N PRO A 120 11.95 -16.79 0.35
CA PRO A 120 10.56 -17.19 0.51
C PRO A 120 9.68 -16.05 0.98
N ILE A 121 8.36 -16.22 0.90
CA ILE A 121 7.40 -15.26 1.43
C ILE A 121 7.60 -15.15 2.94
N TRP A 122 7.57 -13.91 3.45
CA TRP A 122 7.72 -13.66 4.87
C TRP A 122 6.37 -13.80 5.56
N GLN A 123 6.22 -14.86 6.36
CA GLN A 123 5.03 -15.07 7.17
C GLN A 123 5.18 -14.34 8.49
N LEU A 124 4.40 -13.30 8.69
CA LEU A 124 4.43 -12.49 9.91
C LEU A 124 3.16 -12.75 10.71
N PRO A 125 3.27 -13.29 11.93
CA PRO A 125 2.09 -13.52 12.76
C PRO A 125 1.35 -12.23 13.05
N HIS A 126 0.02 -12.29 12.95
CA HIS A 126 -0.83 -11.15 13.29
C HIS A 126 -0.87 -10.99 14.81
N THR A 127 -0.50 -9.81 15.28
CA THR A 127 -0.53 -9.46 16.69
C THR A 127 -1.37 -8.20 16.90
N PRO A 128 -1.82 -7.92 18.15
CA PRO A 128 -2.55 -6.67 18.40
C PRO A 128 -1.81 -5.42 17.95
N ALA A 129 -0.47 -5.43 17.97
CA ALA A 129 0.33 -4.30 17.53
C ALA A 129 0.16 -4.01 16.03
N LEU A 130 -0.26 -5.00 15.24
CA LEU A 130 -0.45 -4.88 13.79
C LEU A 130 -1.92 -4.68 13.42
N SER A 131 -2.82 -4.59 14.39
CA SER A 131 -4.24 -4.37 14.13
C SER A 131 -4.56 -2.87 14.06
N GLY A 132 -5.73 -2.55 13.51
CA GLY A 132 -6.21 -1.18 13.43
C GLY A 132 -6.19 -0.61 12.02
N CYS A 133 -6.75 0.60 11.88
CA CYS A 133 -6.98 1.24 10.58
C CYS A 133 -5.84 2.13 10.10
N ARG A 134 -4.75 2.22 10.83
CA ARG A 134 -3.59 3.00 10.41
C ARG A 134 -2.83 2.29 9.29
N SER A 135 -2.10 3.05 8.51
CA SER A 135 -1.37 2.52 7.36
C SER A 135 0.03 2.00 7.71
N TRP A 136 0.71 2.63 8.67
CA TRP A 136 2.11 2.36 8.97
C TRP A 136 2.30 1.57 10.26
N PHE A 137 3.23 0.61 10.23
CA PHE A 137 3.53 -0.25 11.37
C PHE A 137 5.02 -0.51 11.44
N ASP A 138 5.55 -0.55 12.66
CA ASP A 138 6.89 -1.03 12.91
C ASP A 138 6.89 -2.56 12.87
N LEU A 139 7.84 -3.12 12.14
CA LEU A 139 7.96 -4.57 11.96
C LEU A 139 9.25 -5.07 12.61
N PRO A 140 9.30 -6.36 12.98
CA PRO A 140 10.59 -6.97 13.34
C PRO A 140 11.50 -7.03 12.11
N SER A 141 12.77 -7.36 12.33
CA SER A 141 13.69 -7.56 11.23
C SER A 141 13.24 -8.74 10.38
N PRO A 142 13.31 -8.64 9.02
CA PRO A 142 12.95 -9.77 8.18
C PRO A 142 13.91 -10.94 8.37
N PRO A 143 13.45 -12.18 8.13
CA PRO A 143 14.35 -13.33 8.18
C PRO A 143 15.54 -13.17 7.25
N ALA A 144 16.73 -13.58 7.71
CA ALA A 144 17.96 -13.36 6.96
C ALA A 144 18.04 -14.14 5.64
N GLN A 145 17.30 -15.25 5.54
CA GLN A 145 17.30 -16.09 4.35
C GLN A 145 16.47 -15.55 3.19
N ILE A 146 15.69 -14.48 3.40
CA ILE A 146 14.86 -13.90 2.34
C ILE A 146 15.76 -13.22 1.31
N THR A 147 15.54 -13.57 0.03
CA THR A 147 16.18 -12.90 -1.09
C THR A 147 15.15 -12.07 -1.84
N GLU A 148 15.63 -11.11 -2.62
CA GLU A 148 14.76 -10.18 -3.35
C GLU A 148 15.08 -10.21 -4.84
N ALA A 149 14.05 -10.08 -5.68
CA ALA A 149 14.20 -9.93 -7.11
C ALA A 149 13.29 -8.80 -7.58
N ALA A 150 13.83 -7.89 -8.39
CA ALA A 150 13.05 -6.78 -8.93
C ALA A 150 11.87 -7.31 -9.75
N VAL A 151 10.69 -6.70 -9.52
CA VAL A 151 9.50 -7.01 -10.30
C VAL A 151 9.58 -6.21 -11.59
N PRO A 152 9.56 -6.86 -12.78
CA PRO A 152 9.55 -6.13 -14.04
C PRO A 152 8.24 -5.36 -14.22
N GLU A 153 8.32 -4.12 -14.67
CA GLU A 153 7.12 -3.39 -15.06
C GLU A 153 6.63 -3.91 -16.41
N THR A 154 5.32 -4.19 -16.49
CA THR A 154 4.69 -4.46 -17.79
C THR A 154 4.29 -3.13 -18.41
N SER A 155 4.81 -2.87 -19.58
CA SER A 155 4.48 -1.68 -20.36
C SER A 155 3.09 -1.81 -20.99
#